data_2730c9fdedcc26681c396e5e2918587b
#
_entry.id   2730c9fdedcc26681c396e5e2918587b
#
_cell.length_a   1.000
_cell.length_b   1.000
_cell.length_c   1.000
_cell.angle_alpha   90.00
_cell.angle_beta   90.00
_cell.angle_gamma   90.00
#
_symmetry.space_group_name_H-M   'P 1'
#
loop_
_entity.id
_entity.type
_entity.pdbx_description
1 polymer ?
#
loop_
_entity_poly.entity_id
_entity_poly.type
_entity_poly.pdbx_seq_one_letter_code
_entity_poly.pdbx_strand_id
1 'polypeptide(L)'
;CALPILSDCSELATAKLDYRGLVRYENGDIDFITKKAFTMVYDAEVRAGVDLAQARVEVSGNAITVSLPAPQLLGIEIDPNSLEFYDSSFALFNWENKQDTAEALKVAQQDAEGKVNQANMLEQAKAQAHTLVENLLKPFTVGDNAYTVTVVDQ
;
A
#
# COMPACT_ATOMS: atom_id res chain seq x y z
N CYS A 1 -1.15 -27.07 15.16
CA CYS A 1 0.11 -26.41 15.54
C CYS A 1 0.61 -25.66 14.31
N ALA A 2 0.59 -24.31 14.36
CA ALA A 2 1.16 -23.49 13.28
C ALA A 2 2.64 -23.27 13.59
N LEU A 3 3.50 -23.61 12.65
CA LEU A 3 4.93 -23.27 12.74
C LEU A 3 5.12 -21.86 12.17
N PRO A 4 5.82 -20.97 12.88
CA PRO A 4 6.15 -19.68 12.33
C PRO A 4 7.12 -19.87 11.16
N ILE A 5 6.81 -19.23 10.03
CA ILE A 5 7.68 -19.16 8.86
C ILE A 5 8.33 -17.79 8.89
N LEU A 6 9.65 -17.75 9.05
CA LEU A 6 10.42 -16.52 8.92
C LEU A 6 10.82 -16.35 7.45
N SER A 7 10.54 -15.18 6.88
CA SER A 7 11.00 -14.78 5.55
C SER A 7 11.71 -13.43 5.64
N ASP A 8 12.68 -13.22 4.74
CA ASP A 8 13.37 -11.95 4.62
C ASP A 8 12.39 -10.89 4.11
N CYS A 9 12.50 -9.68 4.66
CA CYS A 9 11.73 -8.51 4.23
C CYS A 9 12.70 -7.42 3.83
N SER A 10 12.64 -7.00 2.58
CA SER A 10 13.48 -5.93 2.00
C SER A 10 12.67 -4.68 1.62
N GLU A 11 11.37 -4.68 1.89
CA GLU A 11 10.49 -3.59 1.56
C GLU A 11 10.70 -2.41 2.51
N LEU A 12 10.93 -1.22 1.93
CA LEU A 12 11.01 0.05 2.63
C LEU A 12 9.74 0.87 2.33
N ALA A 13 8.82 0.90 3.28
CA ALA A 13 7.65 1.75 3.18
C ALA A 13 8.05 3.22 3.37
N THR A 14 7.78 4.06 2.37
CA THR A 14 8.18 5.46 2.35
C THR A 14 7.00 6.43 2.22
N ALA A 15 5.82 5.93 1.88
CA ALA A 15 4.59 6.68 1.87
C ALA A 15 3.45 5.85 2.47
N LYS A 16 2.59 6.54 3.21
CA LYS A 16 1.37 6.01 3.81
C LYS A 16 0.22 6.93 3.45
N LEU A 17 -0.90 6.37 3.04
CA LEU A 17 -2.14 7.08 2.78
C LEU A 17 -3.24 6.49 3.65
N ASP A 18 -3.83 7.32 4.51
CA ASP A 18 -5.09 7.00 5.18
C ASP A 18 -6.23 7.44 4.25
N TYR A 19 -7.00 6.49 3.79
CA TYR A 19 -8.02 6.69 2.77
C TYR A 19 -9.40 6.33 3.31
N ARG A 20 -10.38 7.21 3.11
CA ARG A 20 -11.79 6.91 3.38
C ARG A 20 -12.52 6.76 2.06
N GLY A 21 -12.97 5.55 1.77
CA GLY A 21 -13.66 5.20 0.55
C GLY A 21 -15.17 5.11 0.70
N LEU A 22 -15.86 5.36 -0.40
CA LEU A 22 -17.29 5.08 -0.55
C LEU A 22 -17.48 4.25 -1.82
N VAL A 23 -18.07 3.09 -1.65
CA VAL A 23 -18.34 2.16 -2.75
C VAL A 23 -19.81 1.73 -2.75
N ARG A 24 -20.39 1.64 -3.92
CA ARG A 24 -21.69 1.01 -4.16
C ARG A 24 -21.47 -0.34 -4.81
N TYR A 25 -21.94 -1.37 -4.19
CA TYR A 25 -21.89 -2.74 -4.67
C TYR A 25 -23.28 -3.21 -5.09
N GLU A 26 -23.38 -3.77 -6.28
CA GLU A 26 -24.60 -4.41 -6.78
C GLU A 26 -24.21 -5.79 -7.32
N ASN A 27 -24.69 -6.83 -6.69
CA ASN A 27 -24.50 -8.19 -7.20
C ASN A 27 -25.51 -8.48 -8.29
N GLY A 28 -25.05 -8.47 -9.57
CA GLY A 28 -25.89 -8.55 -10.76
C GLY A 28 -26.10 -9.95 -11.35
N ASP A 29 -25.43 -10.98 -10.85
CA ASP A 29 -25.22 -12.21 -11.64
C ASP A 29 -25.79 -13.51 -11.05
N ILE A 30 -26.74 -13.50 -10.16
CA ILE A 30 -27.44 -14.76 -9.82
C ILE A 30 -28.94 -14.55 -9.69
N ASP A 31 -29.63 -15.34 -10.51
CA ASP A 31 -31.07 -15.52 -10.59
C ASP A 31 -31.85 -15.36 -9.26
N PHE A 32 -32.83 -14.47 -9.36
CA PHE A 32 -34.16 -14.52 -8.76
C PHE A 32 -34.35 -14.33 -7.25
N ILE A 33 -33.37 -14.49 -6.34
CA ILE A 33 -33.71 -14.47 -4.90
C ILE A 33 -32.90 -13.50 -4.04
N THR A 34 -31.71 -13.05 -4.42
CA THR A 34 -30.89 -12.15 -3.56
C THR A 34 -30.05 -11.16 -4.33
N LYS A 35 -30.67 -10.12 -4.89
CA LYS A 35 -29.90 -8.93 -5.26
C LYS A 35 -29.45 -8.23 -3.98
N LYS A 36 -28.23 -8.50 -3.56
CA LYS A 36 -27.59 -7.73 -2.48
C LYS A 36 -26.96 -6.50 -3.11
N ALA A 37 -27.59 -5.34 -2.93
CA ALA A 37 -27.01 -4.06 -3.25
C ALA A 37 -26.76 -3.32 -1.93
N PHE A 38 -25.56 -2.74 -1.77
CA PHE A 38 -25.26 -1.91 -0.61
C PHE A 38 -24.33 -0.76 -0.97
N THR A 39 -24.48 0.33 -0.26
CA THR A 39 -23.52 1.44 -0.26
C THR A 39 -22.76 1.38 1.04
N MET A 40 -21.45 1.38 0.94
CA MET A 40 -20.56 1.19 2.07
C MET A 40 -19.48 2.28 2.11
N VAL A 41 -19.22 2.81 3.31
CA VAL A 41 -18.02 3.59 3.62
C VAL A 41 -17.05 2.74 4.41
N TYR A 42 -15.77 2.91 4.17
CA TYR A 42 -14.71 2.16 4.82
C TYR A 42 -13.44 3.01 4.95
N ASP A 43 -12.62 2.71 5.94
CA ASP A 43 -11.29 3.28 6.08
C ASP A 43 -10.23 2.26 5.67
N ALA A 44 -9.23 2.72 4.94
CA ALA A 44 -8.12 1.92 4.47
C ALA A 44 -6.78 2.62 4.75
N GLU A 45 -5.79 1.84 5.13
CA GLU A 45 -4.39 2.25 5.16
C GLU A 45 -3.69 1.68 3.95
N VAL A 46 -3.09 2.54 3.15
CA VAL A 46 -2.33 2.14 1.97
C VAL A 46 -0.87 2.51 2.16
N ARG A 47 0.02 1.55 1.92
CA ARG A 47 1.47 1.74 2.00
C ARG A 47 2.11 1.57 0.64
N ALA A 48 3.04 2.45 0.33
CA ALA A 48 3.88 2.37 -0.86
C ALA A 48 5.35 2.59 -0.50
N GLY A 49 6.22 2.08 -1.32
CA GLY A 49 7.66 2.17 -1.09
C GLY A 49 8.47 1.44 -2.14
N VAL A 50 9.70 1.12 -1.81
CA VAL A 50 10.65 0.45 -2.71
C VAL A 50 11.15 -0.86 -2.09
N ASP A 51 11.48 -1.82 -2.96
CA ASP A 51 12.15 -3.06 -2.55
C ASP A 51 13.66 -2.88 -2.59
N LEU A 52 14.29 -2.70 -1.43
CA LEU A 52 15.73 -2.49 -1.33
C LEU A 52 16.58 -3.68 -1.79
N ALA A 53 16.00 -4.88 -1.88
CA ALA A 53 16.72 -6.04 -2.44
C ALA A 53 17.03 -5.84 -3.93
N GLN A 54 16.28 -4.99 -4.63
CA GLN A 54 16.50 -4.66 -6.03
C GLN A 54 17.37 -3.40 -6.22
N ALA A 55 17.67 -2.68 -5.14
CA ALA A 55 18.56 -1.53 -5.21
C ALA A 55 19.99 -1.94 -5.57
N ARG A 56 20.69 -1.07 -6.29
CA ARG A 56 22.10 -1.27 -6.66
C ARG A 56 22.94 -0.16 -6.07
N VAL A 57 24.11 -0.53 -5.54
CA VAL A 57 25.07 0.41 -4.99
C VAL A 57 26.38 0.25 -5.75
N GLU A 58 26.85 1.33 -6.34
CA GLU A 58 28.13 1.37 -7.04
C GLU A 58 29.03 2.39 -6.35
N VAL A 59 30.28 1.99 -6.09
CA VAL A 59 31.30 2.85 -5.50
C VAL A 59 32.45 2.97 -6.49
N SER A 60 32.75 4.20 -6.89
CA SER A 60 33.88 4.53 -7.78
C SER A 60 34.68 5.69 -7.21
N GLY A 61 35.90 5.41 -6.74
CA GLY A 61 36.71 6.40 -6.02
C GLY A 61 35.94 6.93 -4.80
N ASN A 62 35.68 8.23 -4.78
CA ASN A 62 34.93 8.92 -3.73
C ASN A 62 33.42 9.13 -4.09
N ALA A 63 32.93 8.47 -5.13
CA ALA A 63 31.53 8.58 -5.53
C ALA A 63 30.76 7.30 -5.15
N ILE A 64 29.62 7.46 -4.49
CA ILE A 64 28.66 6.40 -4.20
C ILE A 64 27.38 6.72 -5.00
N THR A 65 26.99 5.81 -5.87
CA THR A 65 25.74 5.91 -6.61
C THR A 65 24.80 4.82 -6.15
N VAL A 66 23.62 5.20 -5.70
CA VAL A 66 22.55 4.28 -5.32
C VAL A 66 21.44 4.37 -6.34
N SER A 67 21.16 3.26 -7.02
CA SER A 67 20.06 3.17 -7.98
C SER A 67 18.88 2.47 -7.32
N LEU A 68 17.75 3.18 -7.16
CA LEU A 68 16.54 2.66 -6.54
C LEU A 68 15.59 2.09 -7.59
N PRO A 69 14.92 0.97 -7.29
CA PRO A 69 13.89 0.42 -8.15
C PRO A 69 12.65 1.31 -8.16
N ALA A 70 11.78 1.08 -9.14
CA ALA A 70 10.49 1.76 -9.20
C ALA A 70 9.69 1.50 -7.92
N PRO A 71 8.97 2.52 -7.40
CA PRO A 71 8.11 2.35 -6.23
C PRO A 71 6.92 1.47 -6.58
N GLN A 72 6.44 0.75 -5.56
CA GLN A 72 5.29 -0.15 -5.68
C GLN A 72 4.37 -0.02 -4.46
N LEU A 73 3.13 -0.46 -4.61
CA LEU A 73 2.25 -0.66 -3.47
C LEU A 73 2.75 -1.84 -2.65
N LEU A 74 2.92 -1.64 -1.35
CA LEU A 74 3.37 -2.66 -0.41
C LEU A 74 2.21 -3.35 0.31
N GLY A 75 1.04 -2.71 0.34
CA GLY A 75 -0.16 -3.29 0.91
C GLY A 75 -1.28 -2.28 1.06
N ILE A 76 -2.48 -2.83 1.09
CA ILE A 76 -3.72 -2.11 1.41
C ILE A 76 -4.38 -2.89 2.55
N GLU A 77 -4.61 -2.21 3.65
CA GLU A 77 -5.26 -2.78 4.82
C GLU A 77 -6.57 -2.05 5.08
N ILE A 78 -7.68 -2.79 5.03
CA ILE A 78 -9.01 -2.25 5.33
C ILE A 78 -9.26 -2.46 6.82
N ASP A 79 -9.69 -1.41 7.53
CA ASP A 79 -10.16 -1.55 8.90
C ASP A 79 -11.56 -2.18 8.90
N PRO A 80 -11.71 -3.44 9.34
CA PRO A 80 -13.00 -4.10 9.35
C PRO A 80 -14.01 -3.45 10.31
N ASN A 81 -13.53 -2.66 11.29
CA ASN A 81 -14.38 -1.95 12.24
C ASN A 81 -14.89 -0.61 11.69
N SER A 82 -14.36 -0.14 10.58
CA SER A 82 -14.75 1.12 9.95
C SER A 82 -15.91 0.97 8.96
N LEU A 83 -16.37 -0.24 8.68
CA LEU A 83 -17.41 -0.49 7.69
C LEU A 83 -18.75 0.10 8.14
N GLU A 84 -19.26 1.07 7.38
CA GLU A 84 -20.55 1.69 7.58
C GLU A 84 -21.42 1.51 6.34
N PHE A 85 -22.67 1.05 6.51
CA PHE A 85 -23.61 0.75 5.43
C PHE A 85 -24.77 1.74 5.43
N TYR A 86 -25.15 2.22 4.25
CA TYR A 86 -26.07 3.35 4.08
C TYR A 86 -27.29 3.04 3.22
N ASP A 87 -27.71 1.80 3.03
CA ASP A 87 -28.86 1.49 2.19
C ASP A 87 -29.93 0.65 2.90
N SER A 88 -31.17 0.72 2.38
CA SER A 88 -32.30 -0.10 2.85
C SER A 88 -32.06 -1.61 2.71
N SER A 89 -31.08 -1.99 1.89
CA SER A 89 -30.58 -3.37 1.75
C SER A 89 -29.79 -3.86 2.96
N PHE A 90 -29.46 -2.97 3.89
CA PHE A 90 -28.75 -3.28 5.14
C PHE A 90 -29.49 -4.35 5.99
N ALA A 91 -30.82 -4.37 5.96
CA ALA A 91 -31.61 -5.37 6.69
C ALA A 91 -31.40 -6.81 6.19
N LEU A 92 -30.84 -6.98 4.99
CA LEU A 92 -30.52 -8.28 4.39
C LEU A 92 -29.06 -8.70 4.62
N PHE A 93 -28.24 -7.79 5.18
CA PHE A 93 -26.84 -8.05 5.46
C PHE A 93 -26.72 -8.66 6.87
N ASN A 94 -26.29 -9.89 6.95
CA ASN A 94 -26.12 -10.56 8.24
C ASN A 94 -24.65 -10.49 8.68
N TRP A 95 -24.36 -9.60 9.62
CA TRP A 95 -23.03 -9.43 10.21
C TRP A 95 -22.48 -10.69 10.92
N GLU A 96 -23.34 -11.57 11.32
CA GLU A 96 -22.94 -12.86 11.89
C GLU A 96 -22.48 -13.84 10.80
N ASN A 97 -22.77 -13.54 9.54
CA ASN A 97 -22.35 -14.35 8.42
C ASN A 97 -20.92 -13.92 7.97
N LYS A 98 -19.93 -14.77 8.28
CA LYS A 98 -18.54 -14.56 7.89
C LYS A 98 -18.34 -14.37 6.39
N GLN A 99 -19.20 -14.94 5.56
CA GLN A 99 -19.12 -14.84 4.11
C GLN A 99 -19.54 -13.44 3.62
N ASP A 100 -20.58 -12.85 4.20
CA ASP A 100 -21.03 -11.50 3.85
C ASP A 100 -19.99 -10.45 4.25
N THR A 101 -19.39 -10.59 5.42
CA THR A 101 -18.30 -9.71 5.89
C THR A 101 -17.06 -9.82 5.02
N ALA A 102 -16.66 -11.03 4.64
CA ALA A 102 -15.52 -11.26 3.76
C ALA A 102 -15.75 -10.65 2.36
N GLU A 103 -16.98 -10.73 1.84
CA GLU A 103 -17.34 -10.12 0.56
C GLU A 103 -17.27 -8.58 0.61
N ALA A 104 -17.78 -7.97 1.68
CA ALA A 104 -17.68 -6.52 1.90
C ALA A 104 -16.23 -6.04 1.97
N LEU A 105 -15.37 -6.74 2.71
CA LEU A 105 -13.94 -6.42 2.79
C LEU A 105 -13.24 -6.55 1.43
N LYS A 106 -13.58 -7.57 0.65
CA LYS A 106 -13.05 -7.75 -0.71
C LYS A 106 -13.45 -6.60 -1.64
N VAL A 107 -14.70 -6.17 -1.57
CA VAL A 107 -15.20 -5.03 -2.35
C VAL A 107 -14.49 -3.75 -1.95
N ALA A 108 -14.29 -3.50 -0.66
CA ALA A 108 -13.55 -2.35 -0.15
C ALA A 108 -12.10 -2.35 -0.65
N GLN A 109 -11.43 -3.50 -0.63
CA GLN A 109 -10.07 -3.65 -1.10
C GLN A 109 -9.95 -3.36 -2.60
N GLN A 110 -10.83 -3.91 -3.42
CA GLN A 110 -10.83 -3.67 -4.87
C GLN A 110 -11.10 -2.20 -5.21
N ASP A 111 -11.99 -1.53 -4.47
CA ASP A 111 -12.25 -0.10 -4.64
C ASP A 111 -11.03 0.75 -4.27
N ALA A 112 -10.38 0.44 -3.14
CA ALA A 112 -9.17 1.11 -2.71
C ALA A 112 -8.02 0.93 -3.71
N GLU A 113 -7.78 -0.28 -4.21
CA GLU A 113 -6.77 -0.59 -5.23
C GLU A 113 -6.97 0.26 -6.50
N GLY A 114 -8.20 0.36 -6.98
CA GLY A 114 -8.54 1.15 -8.17
C GLY A 114 -8.32 2.65 -7.99
N LYS A 115 -8.58 3.18 -6.80
CA LYS A 115 -8.51 4.62 -6.52
C LYS A 115 -7.13 5.10 -6.12
N VAL A 116 -6.34 4.27 -5.44
CA VAL A 116 -4.98 4.62 -5.03
C VAL A 116 -4.06 4.87 -6.22
N ASN A 117 -4.23 4.17 -7.33
CA ASN A 117 -3.46 4.43 -8.56
C ASN A 117 -3.65 5.86 -9.12
N GLN A 118 -4.69 6.58 -8.70
CA GLN A 118 -4.98 7.96 -9.12
C GLN A 118 -4.41 9.02 -8.17
N ALA A 119 -3.88 8.64 -7.01
CA ALA A 119 -3.52 9.56 -5.93
C ALA A 119 -2.06 10.03 -5.92
N ASN A 120 -1.28 9.82 -6.98
CA ASN A 120 0.16 10.15 -7.04
C ASN A 120 1.00 9.58 -5.89
N MET A 121 0.49 8.54 -5.22
CA MET A 121 1.13 7.97 -4.05
C MET A 121 2.50 7.37 -4.37
N LEU A 122 2.63 6.78 -5.55
CA LEU A 122 3.90 6.20 -6.00
C LEU A 122 4.98 7.27 -6.23
N GLU A 123 4.62 8.44 -6.75
CA GLU A 123 5.57 9.54 -6.91
C GLU A 123 6.04 10.07 -5.55
N GLN A 124 5.12 10.19 -4.59
CA GLN A 124 5.49 10.57 -3.23
C GLN A 124 6.38 9.52 -2.57
N ALA A 125 6.06 8.24 -2.73
CA ALA A 125 6.87 7.16 -2.20
C ALA A 125 8.30 7.19 -2.78
N LYS A 126 8.44 7.45 -4.07
CA LYS A 126 9.72 7.61 -4.75
C LYS A 126 10.53 8.77 -4.17
N ALA A 127 9.95 9.96 -4.10
CA ALA A 127 10.62 11.14 -3.57
C ALA A 127 11.11 10.94 -2.12
N GLN A 128 10.28 10.32 -1.30
CA GLN A 128 10.63 10.00 0.08
C GLN A 128 11.72 8.93 0.17
N ALA A 129 11.70 7.91 -0.71
CA ALA A 129 12.75 6.90 -0.76
C ALA A 129 14.11 7.53 -1.07
N HIS A 130 14.20 8.43 -2.05
CA HIS A 130 15.42 9.18 -2.35
C HIS A 130 15.90 9.95 -1.13
N THR A 131 15.03 10.75 -0.51
CA THR A 131 15.38 11.56 0.66
C THR A 131 15.87 10.69 1.83
N LEU A 132 15.24 9.55 2.07
CA LEU A 132 15.64 8.64 3.15
C LEU A 132 17.01 8.03 2.89
N VAL A 133 17.27 7.56 1.67
CA VAL A 133 18.57 6.98 1.31
C VAL A 133 19.69 8.02 1.36
N GLU A 134 19.45 9.24 0.85
CA GLU A 134 20.40 10.34 0.98
C GLU A 134 20.72 10.66 2.45
N ASN A 135 19.71 10.72 3.32
CA ASN A 135 19.88 10.98 4.73
C ASN A 135 20.64 9.84 5.45
N LEU A 136 20.37 8.59 5.09
CA LEU A 136 21.10 7.43 5.63
C LEU A 136 22.60 7.47 5.26
N LEU A 137 22.92 7.95 4.08
CA LEU A 137 24.29 8.02 3.58
C LEU A 137 25.00 9.34 3.93
N LYS A 138 24.29 10.30 4.51
CA LYS A 138 24.85 11.61 4.90
C LYS A 138 26.11 11.52 5.76
N PRO A 139 26.27 10.59 6.72
CA PRO A 139 27.52 10.46 7.48
C PRO A 139 28.77 10.22 6.62
N PHE A 140 28.62 9.64 5.45
CA PHE A 140 29.72 9.40 4.51
C PHE A 140 30.11 10.63 3.68
N THR A 141 29.30 11.69 3.69
CA THR A 141 29.53 12.93 2.92
C THR A 141 30.30 13.99 3.70
N VAL A 142 30.76 13.69 4.91
CA VAL A 142 31.48 14.63 5.77
C VAL A 142 32.86 14.06 6.18
N GLY A 143 33.85 14.93 6.38
CA GLY A 143 35.18 14.55 6.80
C GLY A 143 36.25 14.65 5.69
N ASP A 144 37.49 14.31 6.02
CA ASP A 144 38.65 14.47 5.11
C ASP A 144 38.63 13.53 3.89
N ASN A 145 37.85 12.43 3.98
CA ASN A 145 37.64 11.48 2.89
C ASN A 145 36.14 11.39 2.51
N ALA A 146 35.49 12.54 2.41
CA ALA A 146 34.08 12.61 2.10
C ALA A 146 33.72 11.98 0.75
N TYR A 147 32.63 11.18 0.74
CA TYR A 147 32.09 10.66 -0.51
C TYR A 147 31.02 11.61 -1.08
N THR A 148 30.94 11.63 -2.40
CA THR A 148 29.80 12.23 -3.09
C THR A 148 28.73 11.16 -3.27
N VAL A 149 27.57 11.35 -2.66
CA VAL A 149 26.45 10.41 -2.75
C VAL A 149 25.43 10.92 -3.76
N THR A 150 25.02 10.06 -4.68
CA THR A 150 24.00 10.34 -5.67
C THR A 150 22.95 9.21 -5.63
N VAL A 151 21.69 9.56 -5.52
CA VAL A 151 20.58 8.61 -5.59
C VAL A 151 19.85 8.81 -6.92
N VAL A 152 19.70 7.74 -7.69
CA VAL A 152 19.09 7.75 -9.02
C VAL A 152 18.03 6.66 -9.13
N ASP A 153 17.20 6.75 -10.13
CA ASP A 153 16.25 5.71 -10.51
C ASP A 153 16.90 4.67 -11.43
N GLN A 154 16.43 3.44 -11.35
CA GLN A 154 16.78 2.37 -12.29
C GLN A 154 16.01 2.52 -13.59
#